data_fae5f1090d5c78b5c7d146f559063143
#
_entry.id   fae5f1090d5c78b5c7d146f559063143
#
_cell.length_a   1.000
_cell.length_b   1.000
_cell.length_c   1.000
_cell.angle_alpha   90.00
_cell.angle_beta   90.00
_cell.angle_gamma   90.00
#
_symmetry.space_group_name_H-M   'P 1'
#
loop_
_entity.id
_entity.type
_entity.pdbx_description
1 polymer ?
#
loop_
_entity_poly.entity_id
_entity_poly.type
_entity_poly.pdbx_seq_one_letter_code
_entity_poly.pdbx_strand_id
1 'polypeptide(L)'
;MQDFCGSQPALAGLERKLSDAGRFEEFKRAFDEAYGGAWEDSRQDFDFIQDTVVDVLSGMGFMSESAARNWCEKAVEPYQISIEDFAKRVKSYIDRKGGNHHVVFLVDEIGQYIGEDSKLMLNLQTVTEELGKECMGKAWVIV
;
A
#
# COMPACT_ATOMS: atom_id res chain seq x y z
N MET A 1 11.26 -10.36 6.88
CA MET A 1 10.23 -10.17 5.83
C MET A 1 9.01 -9.64 6.56
N GLN A 2 8.77 -8.33 6.54
CA GLN A 2 7.59 -7.77 7.19
C GLN A 2 6.39 -8.13 6.32
N ASP A 3 5.51 -8.96 6.85
CA ASP A 3 4.27 -9.31 6.20
C ASP A 3 3.34 -8.10 6.21
N PHE A 4 3.26 -7.41 5.09
CA PHE A 4 2.23 -6.39 4.83
C PHE A 4 0.87 -7.03 4.47
N CYS A 5 0.69 -8.31 4.77
CA CYS A 5 -0.57 -9.02 4.57
C CYS A 5 -1.60 -8.57 5.61
N GLY A 6 -2.65 -7.93 5.16
CA GLY A 6 -3.84 -7.62 5.94
C GLY A 6 -4.04 -6.16 6.36
N SER A 7 -3.11 -5.23 6.07
CA SER A 7 -3.40 -3.82 6.33
C SER A 7 -4.06 -3.14 5.12
N GLN A 8 -4.88 -2.14 5.41
CA GLN A 8 -5.47 -1.30 4.36
C GLN A 8 -4.36 -0.67 3.50
N PRO A 9 -4.53 -0.53 2.18
CA PRO A 9 -3.49 -0.03 1.28
C PRO A 9 -2.96 1.37 1.65
N ALA A 10 -3.79 2.22 2.26
CA ALA A 10 -3.38 3.53 2.75
C ALA A 10 -2.39 3.40 3.91
N LEU A 11 -2.67 2.51 4.88
CA LEU A 11 -1.79 2.24 6.02
C LEU A 11 -0.44 1.68 5.57
N ALA A 12 -0.44 0.72 4.65
CA ALA A 12 0.79 0.21 4.05
C ALA A 12 1.61 1.31 3.36
N GLY A 13 0.94 2.32 2.80
CA GLY A 13 1.57 3.52 2.24
C GLY A 13 2.24 4.40 3.29
N LEU A 14 1.61 4.58 4.45
CA LEU A 14 2.17 5.32 5.59
C LEU A 14 3.37 4.58 6.19
N GLU A 15 3.20 3.29 6.50
CA GLU A 15 4.26 2.44 7.05
C GLU A 15 5.51 2.47 6.17
N ARG A 16 5.32 2.41 4.85
CA ARG A 16 6.43 2.52 3.90
C ARG A 16 7.12 3.88 3.96
N LYS A 17 6.37 4.99 4.00
CA LYS A 17 6.95 6.33 4.11
C LYS A 17 7.74 6.49 5.41
N LEU A 18 7.22 5.98 6.51
CA LEU A 18 7.91 5.99 7.81
C LEU A 18 9.17 5.11 7.77
N SER A 19 9.10 3.93 7.15
CA SER A 19 10.25 3.04 6.95
C SER A 19 11.33 3.68 6.07
N ASP A 20 10.95 4.27 4.95
CA ASP A 20 11.87 4.95 4.02
C ASP A 20 12.58 6.15 4.72
N ALA A 21 11.89 6.80 5.66
CA ALA A 21 12.45 7.85 6.52
C ALA A 21 13.24 7.32 7.72
N GLY A 22 13.30 6.01 7.95
CA GLY A 22 13.94 5.39 9.11
C GLY A 22 13.23 5.66 10.45
N ARG A 23 11.95 6.07 10.41
CA ARG A 23 11.19 6.52 11.58
C ARG A 23 10.03 5.60 11.97
N PHE A 24 9.91 4.43 11.35
CA PHE A 24 8.79 3.53 11.63
C PHE A 24 8.84 2.95 13.04
N GLU A 25 10.02 2.58 13.55
CA GLU A 25 10.16 2.09 14.93
C GLU A 25 9.91 3.18 15.97
N GLU A 26 10.25 4.44 15.67
CA GLU A 26 9.90 5.60 16.51
C GLU A 26 8.38 5.78 16.56
N PHE A 27 7.73 5.71 15.41
CA PHE A 27 6.27 5.79 15.32
C PHE A 27 5.58 4.69 16.14
N LYS A 28 6.01 3.43 16.02
CA LYS A 28 5.42 2.32 16.76
C LYS A 28 5.51 2.51 18.27
N ARG A 29 6.66 2.95 18.76
CA ARG A 29 6.85 3.23 20.20
C ARG A 29 5.95 4.38 20.67
N ALA A 30 5.93 5.48 19.94
CA ALA A 30 5.09 6.62 20.28
C ALA A 30 3.58 6.26 20.23
N PHE A 31 3.19 5.41 19.29
CA PHE A 31 1.82 4.90 19.22
C PHE A 31 1.48 4.00 20.41
N ASP A 32 2.34 3.07 20.78
CA ASP A 32 2.16 2.18 21.94
C ASP A 32 2.03 2.98 23.24
N GLU A 33 2.87 4.00 23.42
CA GLU A 33 2.82 4.90 24.59
C GLU A 33 1.51 5.71 24.63
N ALA A 34 0.99 6.16 23.49
CA ALA A 34 -0.21 6.99 23.40
C ALA A 34 -1.51 6.18 23.47
N TYR A 35 -1.54 5.02 22.82
CA TYR A 35 -2.74 4.18 22.68
C TYR A 35 -2.82 3.08 23.73
N GLY A 36 -1.66 2.58 24.20
CA GLY A 36 -1.56 1.46 25.14
C GLY A 36 -1.73 0.09 24.47
N GLY A 37 -1.36 -0.04 23.21
CA GLY A 37 -1.40 -1.27 22.43
C GLY A 37 -0.54 -1.19 21.17
N ALA A 38 0.02 -2.32 20.75
CA ALA A 38 0.92 -2.37 19.61
C ALA A 38 0.23 -1.94 18.31
N TRP A 39 0.96 -1.22 17.45
CA TRP A 39 0.47 -0.78 16.14
C TRP A 39 -0.02 -1.95 15.29
N GLU A 40 0.74 -3.04 15.25
CA GLU A 40 0.45 -4.23 14.44
C GLU A 40 -0.91 -4.85 14.78
N ASP A 41 -1.30 -4.81 16.04
CA ASP A 41 -2.57 -5.37 16.52
C ASP A 41 -3.73 -4.38 16.33
N SER A 42 -3.46 -3.09 16.46
CA SER A 42 -4.48 -2.02 16.47
C SER A 42 -4.83 -1.49 15.07
N ARG A 43 -3.92 -1.61 14.10
CA ARG A 43 -4.09 -1.02 12.76
C ARG A 43 -5.29 -1.56 11.96
N GLN A 44 -5.85 -2.71 12.32
CA GLN A 44 -7.04 -3.26 11.69
C GLN A 44 -8.30 -2.45 12.04
N ASP A 45 -8.29 -1.86 13.24
CA ASP A 45 -9.37 -1.03 13.75
C ASP A 45 -9.09 0.46 13.54
N PHE A 46 -8.51 0.82 12.38
CA PHE A 46 -7.99 2.16 12.08
C PHE A 46 -9.00 3.27 12.33
N ASP A 47 -10.29 3.02 12.08
CA ASP A 47 -11.36 4.01 12.30
C ASP A 47 -11.43 4.51 13.75
N PHE A 48 -11.03 3.69 14.72
CA PHE A 48 -11.06 4.03 16.15
C PHE A 48 -9.75 4.68 16.65
N ILE A 49 -8.66 4.55 15.92
CA ILE A 49 -7.33 5.01 16.35
C ILE A 49 -6.84 6.24 15.59
N GLN A 50 -7.66 6.82 14.70
CA GLN A 50 -7.25 7.93 13.84
C GLN A 50 -6.69 9.12 14.63
N ASP A 51 -7.36 9.54 15.71
CA ASP A 51 -6.92 10.67 16.52
C ASP A 51 -5.54 10.40 17.15
N THR A 52 -5.32 9.18 17.66
CA THR A 52 -4.00 8.79 18.18
C THR A 52 -2.93 8.82 17.09
N VAL A 53 -3.24 8.36 15.89
CA VAL A 53 -2.31 8.41 14.75
C VAL A 53 -1.98 9.85 14.38
N VAL A 54 -2.97 10.75 14.37
CA VAL A 54 -2.76 12.19 14.13
C VAL A 54 -1.83 12.79 15.17
N ASP A 55 -2.09 12.52 16.45
CA ASP A 55 -1.29 13.06 17.56
C ASP A 55 0.15 12.55 17.51
N VAL A 56 0.35 11.27 17.23
CA VAL A 56 1.69 10.67 17.11
C VAL A 56 2.45 11.25 15.92
N LEU A 57 1.84 11.28 14.72
CA LEU A 57 2.50 11.79 13.52
C LEU A 57 2.87 13.27 13.63
N SER A 58 2.02 14.06 14.27
CA SER A 58 2.30 15.48 14.52
C SER A 58 3.29 15.68 15.66
N GLY A 59 3.14 14.95 16.77
CA GLY A 59 4.03 15.01 17.92
C GLY A 59 5.47 14.64 17.60
N MET A 60 5.67 13.63 16.74
CA MET A 60 7.00 13.28 16.25
C MET A 60 7.49 14.22 15.11
N GLY A 61 6.71 15.22 14.69
CA GLY A 61 7.09 16.15 13.64
C GLY A 61 7.24 15.53 12.25
N PHE A 62 6.60 14.37 12.00
CA PHE A 62 6.64 13.72 10.71
C PHE A 62 5.77 14.45 9.68
N MET A 63 4.63 14.98 10.13
CA MET A 63 3.78 15.87 9.35
C MET A 63 3.04 16.84 10.30
N SER A 64 2.46 17.91 9.76
CA SER A 64 1.63 18.81 10.57
C SER A 64 0.33 18.10 10.99
N GLU A 65 -0.28 18.54 12.09
CA GLU A 65 -1.57 17.97 12.56
C GLU A 65 -2.64 18.02 11.47
N SER A 66 -2.77 19.14 10.76
CA SER A 66 -3.73 19.28 9.66
C SER A 66 -3.47 18.31 8.51
N ALA A 67 -2.19 18.07 8.18
CA ALA A 67 -1.82 17.10 7.15
C ALA A 67 -2.09 15.67 7.62
N ALA A 68 -1.82 15.34 8.87
CA ALA A 68 -2.09 14.03 9.46
C ALA A 68 -3.59 13.75 9.49
N ARG A 69 -4.40 14.72 9.91
CA ARG A 69 -5.87 14.62 9.94
C ARG A 69 -6.45 14.41 8.54
N ASN A 70 -6.06 15.23 7.57
CA ASN A 70 -6.48 15.07 6.17
C ASN A 70 -6.06 13.71 5.58
N TRP A 71 -4.87 13.21 5.96
CA TRP A 71 -4.42 11.89 5.55
C TRP A 71 -5.28 10.78 6.15
N CYS A 72 -5.61 10.83 7.46
CA CYS A 72 -6.46 9.86 8.12
C CYS A 72 -7.87 9.82 7.50
N GLU A 73 -8.48 10.99 7.24
CA GLU A 73 -9.78 11.08 6.58
C GLU A 73 -9.79 10.39 5.21
N LYS A 74 -8.73 10.60 4.41
CA LYS A 74 -8.59 9.95 3.11
C LYS A 74 -8.24 8.46 3.18
N ALA A 75 -7.64 8.03 4.28
CA ALA A 75 -7.23 6.63 4.45
C ALA A 75 -8.43 5.67 4.60
N VAL A 76 -9.57 6.17 5.08
CA VAL A 76 -10.82 5.39 5.21
C VAL A 76 -11.66 5.39 3.92
N GLU A 77 -11.34 6.26 2.95
CA GLU A 77 -12.01 6.22 1.65
C GLU A 77 -11.68 4.94 0.88
N PRO A 78 -12.58 4.45 0.01
CA PRO A 78 -12.29 3.31 -0.83
C PRO A 78 -10.99 3.51 -1.63
N TYR A 79 -10.05 2.61 -1.44
CA TYR A 79 -8.76 2.71 -2.11
C TYR A 79 -8.92 2.58 -3.63
N GLN A 80 -8.55 3.62 -4.34
CA GLN A 80 -8.51 3.62 -5.80
C GLN A 80 -7.08 3.87 -6.28
N ILE A 81 -6.64 3.06 -7.21
CA ILE A 81 -5.34 3.22 -7.86
C ILE A 81 -5.53 3.14 -9.37
N SER A 82 -4.91 4.03 -10.11
CA SER A 82 -4.84 3.91 -11.56
C SER A 82 -3.95 2.73 -11.97
N ILE A 83 -4.18 2.20 -13.16
CA ILE A 83 -3.36 1.09 -13.70
C ILE A 83 -1.90 1.53 -13.83
N GLU A 84 -1.68 2.78 -14.27
CA GLU A 84 -0.34 3.36 -14.40
C GLU A 84 0.36 3.47 -13.04
N ASP A 85 -0.34 3.94 -12.00
CA ASP A 85 0.23 4.07 -10.66
C ASP A 85 0.51 2.69 -10.04
N PHE A 86 -0.33 1.70 -10.32
CA PHE A 86 -0.07 0.32 -9.93
C PHE A 86 1.22 -0.19 -10.58
N ALA A 87 1.38 -0.03 -11.89
CA ALA A 87 2.59 -0.46 -12.61
C ALA A 87 3.85 0.23 -12.09
N LYS A 88 3.80 1.54 -11.81
CA LYS A 88 4.91 2.30 -11.20
C LYS A 88 5.27 1.80 -9.81
N ARG A 89 4.28 1.41 -8.99
CA ARG A 89 4.53 0.82 -7.66
C ARG A 89 5.21 -0.54 -7.76
N VAL A 90 4.79 -1.39 -8.69
CA VAL A 90 5.44 -2.67 -8.97
C VAL A 90 6.89 -2.45 -9.40
N LYS A 91 7.12 -1.51 -10.33
CA LYS A 91 8.46 -1.12 -10.75
C LYS A 91 9.32 -0.68 -9.57
N SER A 92 8.82 0.26 -8.76
CA SER A 92 9.53 0.74 -7.57
C SER A 92 9.86 -0.38 -6.57
N TYR A 93 8.99 -1.37 -6.43
CA TYR A 93 9.25 -2.56 -5.61
C TYR A 93 10.41 -3.38 -6.17
N ILE A 94 10.39 -3.67 -7.48
CA ILE A 94 11.45 -4.42 -8.16
C ILE A 94 12.79 -3.69 -8.03
N ASP A 95 12.81 -2.38 -8.30
CA ASP A 95 14.01 -1.56 -8.24
C ASP A 95 14.64 -1.54 -6.84
N ARG A 96 13.82 -1.46 -5.79
CA ARG A 96 14.31 -1.52 -4.38
C ARG A 96 14.89 -2.88 -3.99
N LYS A 97 14.34 -3.97 -4.55
CA LYS A 97 14.91 -5.31 -4.31
C LYS A 97 16.29 -5.46 -4.95
N GLY A 98 16.55 -4.68 -5.99
CA GLY A 98 17.82 -4.69 -6.71
C GLY A 98 18.08 -6.00 -7.49
N GLY A 99 19.23 -6.06 -8.17
CA GLY A 99 19.65 -7.26 -8.88
C GLY A 99 18.69 -7.68 -9.99
N ASN A 100 18.46 -8.97 -10.10
CA ASN A 100 17.65 -9.58 -11.17
C ASN A 100 16.29 -10.10 -10.63
N HIS A 101 15.62 -9.30 -9.77
CA HIS A 101 14.33 -9.67 -9.21
C HIS A 101 13.22 -9.51 -10.26
N HIS A 102 12.28 -10.44 -10.23
CA HIS A 102 11.08 -10.45 -11.05
C HIS A 102 9.86 -10.61 -10.15
N VAL A 103 8.72 -10.11 -10.60
CA VAL A 103 7.43 -10.31 -9.94
C VAL A 103 6.53 -11.12 -10.86
N VAL A 104 5.89 -12.15 -10.32
CA VAL A 104 4.91 -12.96 -11.04
C VAL A 104 3.59 -12.85 -10.29
N PHE A 105 2.57 -12.38 -10.99
CA PHE A 105 1.19 -12.38 -10.53
C PHE A 105 0.52 -13.64 -11.04
N LEU A 106 0.10 -14.53 -10.14
CA LEU A 106 -0.71 -15.70 -10.45
C LEU A 106 -2.16 -15.33 -10.15
N VAL A 107 -3.00 -15.34 -11.17
CA VAL A 107 -4.42 -14.96 -11.07
C VAL A 107 -5.26 -16.15 -11.45
N ASP A 108 -5.85 -16.78 -10.46
CA ASP A 108 -6.72 -17.93 -10.65
C ASP A 108 -8.17 -17.50 -10.88
N GLU A 109 -8.94 -18.36 -11.54
CA GLU A 109 -10.38 -18.19 -11.81
C GLU A 109 -10.77 -16.88 -12.53
N ILE A 110 -9.84 -16.26 -13.23
CA ILE A 110 -10.09 -14.97 -13.88
C ILE A 110 -11.19 -15.06 -14.94
N GLY A 111 -11.30 -16.22 -15.60
CA GLY A 111 -12.36 -16.46 -16.58
C GLY A 111 -13.75 -16.44 -15.97
N GLN A 112 -13.91 -16.93 -14.74
CA GLN A 112 -15.19 -16.88 -14.01
C GLN A 112 -15.52 -15.45 -13.56
N TYR A 113 -14.50 -14.69 -13.12
CA TYR A 113 -14.67 -13.32 -12.68
C TYR A 113 -14.99 -12.37 -13.84
N ILE A 114 -14.31 -12.51 -14.96
CA ILE A 114 -14.54 -11.67 -16.15
C ILE A 114 -15.83 -12.06 -16.86
N GLY A 115 -16.12 -13.38 -16.98
CA GLY A 115 -17.28 -13.86 -17.70
C GLY A 115 -17.38 -13.26 -19.10
N GLU A 116 -18.54 -12.65 -19.40
CA GLU A 116 -18.79 -11.94 -20.68
C GLU A 116 -18.49 -10.44 -20.61
N ASP A 117 -17.92 -9.94 -19.50
CA ASP A 117 -17.62 -8.51 -19.33
C ASP A 117 -16.35 -8.10 -20.11
N SER A 118 -16.57 -7.61 -21.32
CA SER A 118 -15.50 -7.14 -22.21
C SER A 118 -14.70 -5.97 -21.61
N LYS A 119 -15.29 -5.18 -20.69
CA LYS A 119 -14.59 -4.08 -20.01
C LYS A 119 -13.57 -4.60 -19.02
N LEU A 120 -13.90 -5.65 -18.27
CA LEU A 120 -12.94 -6.30 -17.36
C LEU A 120 -11.79 -6.96 -18.13
N MET A 121 -12.09 -7.57 -19.27
CA MET A 121 -11.06 -8.13 -20.14
C MET A 121 -10.11 -7.04 -20.66
N LEU A 122 -10.64 -5.91 -21.09
CA LEU A 122 -9.85 -4.77 -21.55
C LEU A 122 -8.98 -4.19 -20.42
N ASN A 123 -9.53 -4.11 -19.20
CA ASN A 123 -8.77 -3.67 -18.03
C ASN A 123 -7.59 -4.62 -17.74
N LEU A 124 -7.78 -5.95 -17.80
CA LEU A 124 -6.71 -6.92 -17.61
C LEU A 124 -5.63 -6.76 -18.68
N GLN A 125 -6.03 -6.59 -19.94
CA GLN A 125 -5.07 -6.32 -21.02
C GLN A 125 -4.28 -5.06 -20.75
N THR A 126 -4.92 -3.95 -20.36
CA THR A 126 -4.26 -2.69 -20.04
C THR A 126 -3.29 -2.85 -18.86
N VAL A 127 -3.65 -3.60 -17.82
CA VAL A 127 -2.76 -3.90 -16.68
C VAL A 127 -1.50 -4.63 -17.17
N THR A 128 -1.66 -5.66 -18.00
CA THR A 128 -0.51 -6.44 -18.51
C THR A 128 0.40 -5.60 -19.41
N GLU A 129 -0.17 -4.77 -20.25
CA GLU A 129 0.59 -3.86 -21.13
C GLU A 129 1.37 -2.82 -20.33
N GLU A 130 0.76 -2.15 -19.35
CA GLU A 130 1.44 -1.15 -18.52
C GLU A 130 2.51 -1.78 -17.61
N LEU A 131 2.27 -2.98 -17.07
CA LEU A 131 3.31 -3.73 -16.34
C LEU A 131 4.49 -4.08 -17.25
N GLY A 132 4.23 -4.54 -18.47
CA GLY A 132 5.26 -4.86 -19.44
C GLY A 132 6.12 -3.65 -19.80
N LYS A 133 5.48 -2.51 -20.04
CA LYS A 133 6.11 -1.24 -20.38
C LYS A 133 6.94 -0.66 -19.22
N GLU A 134 6.33 -0.51 -18.04
CA GLU A 134 6.99 0.11 -16.89
C GLU A 134 8.08 -0.79 -16.28
N CYS A 135 7.83 -2.10 -16.17
CA CYS A 135 8.75 -3.03 -15.53
C CYS A 135 9.78 -3.66 -16.50
N MET A 136 9.76 -3.31 -17.78
CA MET A 136 10.73 -3.78 -18.80
C MET A 136 10.89 -5.31 -18.79
N GLY A 137 9.78 -6.06 -18.75
CA GLY A 137 9.77 -7.51 -18.75
C GLY A 137 10.10 -8.17 -17.40
N LYS A 138 10.19 -7.41 -16.31
CA LYS A 138 10.43 -7.95 -14.96
C LYS A 138 9.14 -8.25 -14.17
N ALA A 139 7.97 -7.95 -14.73
CA ALA A 139 6.68 -8.30 -14.17
C ALA A 139 5.89 -9.19 -15.14
N TRP A 140 5.31 -10.26 -14.62
CA TRP A 140 4.56 -11.25 -15.40
C TRP A 140 3.20 -11.47 -14.79
N VAL A 141 2.20 -11.65 -15.63
CA VAL A 141 0.85 -12.04 -15.21
C VAL A 141 0.55 -13.39 -15.85
N ILE A 142 0.20 -14.37 -15.03
CA ILE A 142 -0.20 -15.73 -15.45
C ILE A 142 -1.65 -15.89 -15.01
N VAL A 143 -2.52 -16.21 -15.93
CA VAL A 143 -3.96 -16.41 -15.73
C VAL A 143 -4.35 -17.83 -16.09
#